data_aa24d6667f7cb5526333a04af579f2c6
#
_entry.id   aa24d6667f7cb5526333a04af579f2c6
#
_cell.length_a   1.000
_cell.length_b   1.000
_cell.length_c   1.000
_cell.angle_alpha   90.00
_cell.angle_beta   90.00
_cell.angle_gamma   90.00
#
_symmetry.space_group_name_H-M   'P 1'
#
loop_
_entity.id
_entity.type
_entity.pdbx_description
1 polymer ?
#
loop_
_entity_poly.entity_id
_entity_poly.type
_entity_poly.pdbx_seq_one_letter_code
_entity_poly.pdbx_strand_id
1 'polypeptide(L)'
;MVNSLNNILQLKGRFEKRRNESKFGPPRLPADGKVYSKHLLELKMQLEDIKAFWMKHRDIDGALVSVHYTRVVPKSNRLRSLLGDNGKKPTDSICGAKFEIEKDAKGAEIQKHVFTHYVSLTAIEKTISNLKKVVAIIDEDYHGTIIADDIEKIGKDKVYEHDDEIKRTNFIAIILDAYYVDRFAVDMSGEEVAEDTIVTIYKTGIDTKQLLQRFGIDILENKIIDETTLLLNSGQMQTLYRKAPYLISMYVSDFTKINREDILEEKSSQFHEKAMIPAPEREPVVGVIDTHFDENVYFHEWVEYKNMLPREIDLERKDYYHGTAVTSIIVDGPKGNPTLDDGCGRFRVRHFGVATYGGFSSFAVLRFIREIVANNQDIKVWNLSLGSPLPVKDSFISPEAAELDRIQREYDVIFVVAGTNTPDGERHPEMKIGAPADSLNALVVNSVTMEGESASYTRKGPVLSFFHKPDLCYYGGDGSRPEGKIAVCIDELGAVYRAGTSFAAPWITRKLAYLINVMGFSREVAKALLIDSAAKWGGNGKISD
;
A
#
# COMPACT_ATOMS: atom_id res chain seq x y z
N MET A 1 19.59 -19.01 34.10
CA MET A 1 19.46 -18.91 32.62
C MET A 1 18.21 -18.11 32.38
N VAL A 2 18.35 -16.93 31.84
CA VAL A 2 17.19 -16.10 31.45
C VAL A 2 16.54 -16.80 30.24
N ASN A 3 15.27 -17.20 30.38
CA ASN A 3 14.53 -17.76 29.23
C ASN A 3 14.33 -16.62 28.22
N SER A 4 15.08 -16.67 27.12
CA SER A 4 14.88 -15.75 26.01
C SER A 4 13.50 -15.99 25.40
N LEU A 5 12.73 -14.93 25.20
CA LEU A 5 11.45 -14.98 24.47
C LEU A 5 11.67 -15.16 22.97
N ASN A 6 12.88 -14.92 22.47
CA ASN A 6 13.26 -15.16 21.11
C ASN A 6 13.63 -16.63 20.88
N ASN A 7 12.90 -17.27 20.00
CA ASN A 7 13.23 -18.62 19.52
C ASN A 7 14.07 -18.54 18.25
N ILE A 8 14.87 -19.57 18.01
CA ILE A 8 15.59 -19.74 16.75
C ILE A 8 14.56 -19.77 15.61
N LEU A 9 14.86 -19.07 14.53
CA LEU A 9 14.05 -19.04 13.31
C LEU A 9 13.91 -20.46 12.76
N GLN A 10 12.69 -20.96 12.66
CA GLN A 10 12.40 -22.31 12.14
C GLN A 10 11.37 -22.21 11.01
N LEU A 11 11.65 -22.88 9.89
CA LEU A 11 10.68 -23.03 8.81
C LEU A 11 9.55 -23.97 9.27
N LYS A 12 8.31 -23.51 9.17
CA LYS A 12 7.10 -24.27 9.54
C LYS A 12 6.35 -24.81 8.35
N GLY A 13 6.58 -24.25 7.16
CA GLY A 13 5.93 -24.64 5.93
C GLY A 13 6.41 -25.99 5.42
N ARG A 14 5.50 -26.79 4.85
CA ARG A 14 5.85 -27.96 4.04
C ARG A 14 5.91 -27.51 2.58
N PHE A 15 7.09 -27.56 1.99
CA PHE A 15 7.27 -27.29 0.56
C PHE A 15 6.79 -28.51 -0.24
N GLU A 16 5.49 -28.59 -0.46
CA GLU A 16 4.95 -29.55 -1.43
C GLU A 16 5.12 -28.96 -2.83
N LYS A 17 5.86 -29.68 -3.66
CA LYS A 17 5.97 -29.40 -5.09
C LYS A 17 4.61 -29.73 -5.73
N ARG A 18 3.63 -28.82 -5.63
CA ARG A 18 2.38 -28.93 -6.40
C ARG A 18 2.79 -28.91 -7.87
N ARG A 19 2.65 -30.03 -8.55
CA ARG A 19 2.60 -30.05 -10.00
C ARG A 19 1.35 -29.26 -10.40
N ASN A 20 1.52 -27.98 -10.62
CA ASN A 20 0.49 -27.20 -11.31
C ASN A 20 0.47 -27.70 -12.75
N GLU A 21 -0.30 -28.72 -13.00
CA GLU A 21 -0.86 -28.94 -14.34
C GLU A 21 -1.84 -27.79 -14.58
N SER A 22 -1.32 -26.61 -14.88
CA SER A 22 -2.15 -25.53 -15.43
C SER A 22 -2.54 -25.99 -16.84
N LYS A 23 -3.62 -26.72 -16.95
CA LYS A 23 -4.34 -26.88 -18.20
C LYS A 23 -4.90 -25.51 -18.55
N PHE A 24 -4.12 -24.69 -19.23
CA PHE A 24 -4.64 -23.50 -19.90
C PHE A 24 -5.55 -23.99 -21.05
N GLY A 25 -6.79 -24.28 -20.70
CA GLY A 25 -7.85 -24.49 -21.69
C GLY A 25 -8.21 -23.17 -22.38
N PRO A 26 -8.91 -23.23 -23.52
CA PRO A 26 -9.44 -22.03 -24.14
C PRO A 26 -10.32 -21.26 -23.14
N PRO A 27 -10.42 -19.92 -23.28
CA PRO A 27 -11.28 -19.11 -22.42
C PRO A 27 -12.73 -19.64 -22.40
N ARG A 28 -13.31 -19.76 -21.21
CA ARG A 28 -14.66 -20.36 -21.03
C ARG A 28 -15.50 -19.48 -20.11
N LEU A 29 -16.82 -19.48 -20.34
CA LEU A 29 -17.77 -19.08 -19.33
C LEU A 29 -17.83 -20.16 -18.23
N PRO A 30 -18.15 -19.81 -16.96
CA PRO A 30 -18.55 -20.79 -15.96
C PRO A 30 -19.72 -21.64 -16.46
N ALA A 31 -19.88 -22.86 -15.93
CA ALA A 31 -20.88 -23.81 -16.42
C ALA A 31 -22.33 -23.27 -16.39
N ASP A 32 -22.63 -22.39 -15.45
CA ASP A 32 -23.93 -21.70 -15.31
C ASP A 32 -23.95 -20.30 -15.93
N GLY A 33 -22.85 -19.92 -16.59
CA GLY A 33 -22.63 -18.57 -17.15
C GLY A 33 -23.59 -18.27 -18.30
N LYS A 34 -24.25 -17.12 -18.22
CA LYS A 34 -25.16 -16.59 -19.24
C LYS A 34 -24.84 -15.13 -19.50
N VAL A 35 -24.93 -14.72 -20.75
CA VAL A 35 -24.82 -13.33 -21.17
C VAL A 35 -26.03 -12.96 -22.00
N TYR A 36 -26.67 -11.86 -21.63
CA TYR A 36 -27.89 -11.37 -22.27
C TYR A 36 -27.55 -10.26 -23.26
N SER A 37 -28.17 -10.26 -24.43
CA SER A 37 -28.03 -9.18 -25.43
C SER A 37 -28.42 -7.82 -24.85
N LYS A 38 -29.42 -7.79 -23.95
CA LYS A 38 -29.84 -6.59 -23.23
C LYS A 38 -28.68 -5.97 -22.44
N HIS A 39 -27.85 -6.79 -21.74
CA HIS A 39 -26.73 -6.30 -20.99
C HIS A 39 -25.64 -5.67 -21.90
N LEU A 40 -25.35 -6.33 -23.03
CA LEU A 40 -24.41 -5.74 -24.01
C LEU A 40 -24.96 -4.43 -24.61
N LEU A 41 -26.26 -4.32 -24.80
CA LEU A 41 -26.89 -3.09 -25.25
C LEU A 41 -26.74 -1.98 -24.21
N GLU A 42 -26.91 -2.28 -22.92
CA GLU A 42 -26.69 -1.35 -21.80
C GLU A 42 -25.23 -0.89 -21.77
N LEU A 43 -24.25 -1.81 -21.89
CA LEU A 43 -22.82 -1.48 -21.96
C LEU A 43 -22.52 -0.58 -23.17
N LYS A 44 -23.15 -0.85 -24.32
CA LYS A 44 -23.00 -0.02 -25.52
C LYS A 44 -23.52 1.42 -25.29
N MET A 45 -24.70 1.56 -24.71
CA MET A 45 -25.30 2.88 -24.41
C MET A 45 -24.42 3.69 -23.45
N GLN A 46 -23.90 3.05 -22.40
CA GLN A 46 -22.96 3.70 -21.47
C GLN A 46 -21.71 4.22 -22.17
N LEU A 47 -21.15 3.45 -23.12
CA LEU A 47 -19.99 3.89 -23.89
C LEU A 47 -20.33 5.02 -24.87
N GLU A 48 -21.55 5.09 -25.40
CA GLU A 48 -22.03 6.22 -26.20
C GLU A 48 -22.11 7.50 -25.37
N ASP A 49 -22.63 7.41 -24.14
CA ASP A 49 -22.69 8.54 -23.21
C ASP A 49 -21.28 8.98 -22.78
N ILE A 50 -20.38 8.04 -22.47
CA ILE A 50 -18.99 8.32 -22.16
C ILE A 50 -18.29 9.02 -23.33
N LYS A 51 -18.50 8.55 -24.56
CA LYS A 51 -17.96 9.20 -25.76
C LYS A 51 -18.47 10.63 -25.88
N ALA A 52 -19.78 10.84 -25.70
CA ALA A 52 -20.40 12.16 -25.76
C ALA A 52 -19.85 13.10 -24.68
N PHE A 53 -19.58 12.58 -23.48
CA PHE A 53 -18.94 13.33 -22.40
C PHE A 53 -17.53 13.79 -22.81
N TRP A 54 -16.68 12.89 -23.28
CA TRP A 54 -15.29 13.20 -23.64
C TRP A 54 -15.16 14.06 -24.91
N MET A 55 -16.13 14.03 -25.81
CA MET A 55 -16.19 14.97 -26.93
C MET A 55 -16.40 16.42 -26.48
N LYS A 56 -16.98 16.64 -25.30
CA LYS A 56 -17.15 17.98 -24.68
C LYS A 56 -15.96 18.38 -23.81
N HIS A 57 -15.24 17.40 -23.22
CA HIS A 57 -14.11 17.61 -22.33
C HIS A 57 -12.80 17.28 -23.06
N ARG A 58 -12.24 18.26 -23.78
CA ARG A 58 -11.04 18.10 -24.62
C ARG A 58 -9.72 18.48 -23.95
N ASP A 59 -9.73 18.56 -22.62
CA ASP A 59 -8.54 18.95 -21.85
C ASP A 59 -7.50 17.84 -21.80
N ILE A 60 -7.90 16.60 -22.09
CA ILE A 60 -7.03 15.42 -22.28
C ILE A 60 -7.24 14.83 -23.66
N ASP A 61 -6.18 14.23 -24.23
CA ASP A 61 -6.18 13.72 -25.61
C ASP A 61 -6.91 12.37 -25.78
N GLY A 62 -7.32 11.74 -24.71
CA GLY A 62 -8.04 10.46 -24.63
C GLY A 62 -9.24 10.53 -23.71
N ALA A 63 -9.70 9.37 -23.30
CA ALA A 63 -10.84 9.20 -22.42
C ALA A 63 -10.49 8.32 -21.22
N LEU A 64 -10.84 8.74 -20.02
CA LEU A 64 -10.84 7.89 -18.82
C LEU A 64 -12.16 7.13 -18.76
N VAL A 65 -12.08 5.81 -18.70
CA VAL A 65 -13.23 4.91 -18.63
C VAL A 65 -13.05 3.97 -17.46
N SER A 66 -13.90 4.10 -16.44
CA SER A 66 -13.96 3.17 -15.32
C SER A 66 -14.77 1.94 -15.70
N VAL A 67 -14.15 0.77 -15.59
CA VAL A 67 -14.74 -0.53 -15.83
C VAL A 67 -15.05 -1.16 -14.49
N HIS A 68 -16.33 -1.19 -14.13
CA HIS A 68 -16.84 -1.81 -12.92
C HIS A 68 -17.10 -3.29 -13.19
N TYR A 69 -16.52 -4.15 -12.40
CA TYR A 69 -16.69 -5.60 -12.52
C TYR A 69 -17.76 -6.11 -11.56
N THR A 70 -18.39 -7.23 -11.89
CA THR A 70 -19.43 -7.87 -11.03
C THR A 70 -18.84 -8.42 -9.72
N ARG A 71 -17.53 -8.61 -9.65
CA ARG A 71 -16.79 -9.20 -8.52
C ARG A 71 -15.30 -8.86 -8.58
N VAL A 72 -14.53 -9.34 -7.61
CA VAL A 72 -13.07 -9.38 -7.73
C VAL A 72 -12.67 -10.39 -8.81
N VAL A 73 -12.00 -9.92 -9.87
CA VAL A 73 -11.63 -10.74 -11.02
C VAL A 73 -10.11 -11.01 -11.06
N PRO A 74 -9.68 -12.27 -11.33
CA PRO A 74 -8.28 -12.58 -11.56
C PRO A 74 -7.79 -11.92 -12.87
N LYS A 75 -6.46 -11.80 -13.03
CA LYS A 75 -5.86 -11.18 -14.22
C LYS A 75 -6.35 -11.78 -15.55
N SER A 76 -6.65 -13.09 -15.57
CA SER A 76 -7.17 -13.79 -16.74
C SER A 76 -8.58 -13.38 -17.16
N ASN A 77 -9.35 -12.75 -16.27
CA ASN A 77 -10.75 -12.38 -16.48
C ASN A 77 -10.95 -10.86 -16.59
N ARG A 78 -9.85 -10.10 -16.71
CA ARG A 78 -9.90 -8.69 -17.10
C ARG A 78 -10.19 -8.57 -18.58
N LEU A 79 -10.50 -7.36 -19.05
CA LEU A 79 -10.84 -7.12 -20.45
C LEU A 79 -9.83 -7.76 -21.42
N ARG A 80 -10.36 -8.40 -22.45
CA ARG A 80 -9.62 -9.08 -23.52
C ARG A 80 -9.77 -8.38 -24.86
N SER A 81 -10.96 -7.82 -25.12
CA SER A 81 -11.33 -7.20 -26.39
C SER A 81 -11.92 -5.80 -26.23
N LEU A 82 -12.82 -5.60 -25.25
CA LEU A 82 -13.45 -4.29 -25.03
C LEU A 82 -12.37 -3.26 -24.65
N LEU A 83 -12.49 -2.04 -25.14
CA LEU A 83 -11.53 -0.94 -24.97
C LEU A 83 -10.12 -1.23 -25.53
N GLY A 84 -9.96 -2.25 -26.38
CA GLY A 84 -8.67 -2.55 -27.03
C GLY A 84 -8.31 -1.49 -28.06
N ASP A 85 -7.09 -0.94 -27.98
CA ASP A 85 -6.57 0.13 -28.84
C ASP A 85 -5.39 -0.36 -29.69
N ASN A 86 -5.54 -0.23 -31.00
CA ASN A 86 -4.47 -0.35 -32.03
C ASN A 86 -3.34 -1.34 -31.71
N GLY A 87 -3.69 -2.63 -31.45
CA GLY A 87 -2.73 -3.69 -31.20
C GLY A 87 -2.22 -3.79 -29.75
N LYS A 88 -2.60 -2.87 -28.87
CA LYS A 88 -2.36 -2.95 -27.43
C LYS A 88 -3.45 -3.77 -26.76
N LYS A 89 -3.06 -4.55 -25.75
CA LYS A 89 -4.04 -5.28 -24.93
C LYS A 89 -4.83 -4.28 -24.09
N PRO A 90 -6.13 -4.50 -23.84
CA PRO A 90 -6.91 -3.63 -22.97
C PRO A 90 -6.27 -3.40 -21.58
N THR A 91 -5.59 -4.41 -21.05
CA THR A 91 -4.86 -4.30 -19.76
C THR A 91 -3.72 -3.28 -19.76
N ASP A 92 -3.20 -2.92 -20.92
CA ASP A 92 -2.07 -1.97 -21.03
C ASP A 92 -2.53 -0.51 -20.89
N SER A 93 -3.82 -0.26 -21.00
CA SER A 93 -4.44 1.06 -20.81
C SER A 93 -4.90 1.34 -19.38
N ILE A 94 -4.75 0.37 -18.46
CA ILE A 94 -5.13 0.55 -17.05
C ILE A 94 -4.21 1.60 -16.41
N CYS A 95 -4.80 2.70 -15.96
CA CYS A 95 -4.13 3.79 -15.26
C CYS A 95 -4.56 3.95 -13.80
N GLY A 96 -5.59 3.21 -13.36
CA GLY A 96 -6.06 3.21 -11.99
C GLY A 96 -6.76 1.90 -11.61
N ALA A 97 -6.74 1.59 -10.31
CA ALA A 97 -7.43 0.44 -9.75
C ALA A 97 -7.96 0.78 -8.36
N LYS A 98 -9.21 0.47 -8.11
CA LYS A 98 -9.83 0.61 -6.80
C LYS A 98 -10.84 -0.52 -6.57
N PHE A 99 -11.35 -0.61 -5.35
CA PHE A 99 -12.45 -1.50 -5.00
C PHE A 99 -13.72 -0.69 -4.75
N GLU A 100 -14.83 -1.26 -5.13
CA GLU A 100 -16.17 -0.82 -4.77
C GLU A 100 -16.78 -1.88 -3.85
N ILE A 101 -17.40 -1.44 -2.76
CA ILE A 101 -18.07 -2.33 -1.81
C ILE A 101 -19.58 -2.09 -1.96
N GLU A 102 -20.31 -3.13 -2.32
CA GLU A 102 -21.77 -3.11 -2.39
C GLU A 102 -22.34 -4.16 -1.44
N LYS A 103 -23.57 -3.94 -0.99
CA LYS A 103 -24.31 -4.97 -0.23
C LYS A 103 -25.17 -5.80 -1.19
N ASP A 104 -25.05 -7.12 -1.08
CA ASP A 104 -25.92 -8.03 -1.82
C ASP A 104 -27.38 -8.00 -1.29
N ALA A 105 -28.26 -8.72 -1.97
CA ALA A 105 -29.66 -8.82 -1.58
C ALA A 105 -29.88 -9.41 -0.17
N LYS A 106 -28.85 -10.03 0.43
CA LYS A 106 -28.86 -10.60 1.78
C LYS A 106 -28.17 -9.68 2.80
N GLY A 107 -27.67 -8.51 2.37
CA GLY A 107 -26.96 -7.54 3.20
C GLY A 107 -25.48 -7.86 3.41
N ALA A 108 -24.93 -8.90 2.77
CA ALA A 108 -23.51 -9.22 2.81
C ALA A 108 -22.71 -8.28 1.90
N GLU A 109 -21.56 -7.83 2.35
CA GLU A 109 -20.68 -6.97 1.57
C GLU A 109 -19.99 -7.77 0.45
N ILE A 110 -20.17 -7.31 -0.77
CA ILE A 110 -19.49 -7.83 -1.96
C ILE A 110 -18.48 -6.80 -2.44
N GLN A 111 -17.25 -7.21 -2.58
CA GLN A 111 -16.22 -6.40 -3.19
C GLN A 111 -16.17 -6.61 -4.69
N LYS A 112 -16.02 -5.52 -5.42
CA LYS A 112 -15.93 -5.48 -6.87
C LYS A 112 -14.67 -4.73 -7.29
N HIS A 113 -13.96 -5.22 -8.31
CA HIS A 113 -12.90 -4.45 -8.95
C HIS A 113 -13.47 -3.30 -9.78
N VAL A 114 -12.80 -2.16 -9.70
CA VAL A 114 -12.97 -1.06 -10.65
C VAL A 114 -11.59 -0.73 -11.24
N PHE A 115 -11.45 -0.88 -12.55
CA PHE A 115 -10.23 -0.46 -13.25
C PHE A 115 -10.53 0.75 -14.12
N THR A 116 -9.76 1.82 -13.95
CA THR A 116 -9.84 2.98 -14.82
C THR A 116 -8.84 2.80 -15.96
N HIS A 117 -9.34 2.89 -17.18
CA HIS A 117 -8.60 2.78 -18.42
C HIS A 117 -8.44 4.16 -19.06
N TYR A 118 -7.26 4.48 -19.57
CA TYR A 118 -7.03 5.64 -20.43
C TYR A 118 -6.91 5.17 -21.89
N VAL A 119 -7.91 5.48 -22.70
CA VAL A 119 -8.07 4.98 -24.07
C VAL A 119 -8.33 6.09 -25.06
N SER A 120 -8.10 5.84 -26.36
CA SER A 120 -8.49 6.75 -27.42
C SER A 120 -10.01 6.73 -27.65
N LEU A 121 -10.57 7.82 -28.17
CA LEU A 121 -11.98 7.86 -28.58
C LEU A 121 -12.26 6.83 -29.68
N THR A 122 -11.30 6.54 -30.53
CA THR A 122 -11.38 5.51 -31.59
C THR A 122 -11.55 4.10 -31.01
N ALA A 123 -10.91 3.80 -29.87
CA ALA A 123 -11.08 2.52 -29.17
C ALA A 123 -12.49 2.36 -28.62
N ILE A 124 -13.08 3.45 -28.10
CA ILE A 124 -14.48 3.47 -27.65
C ILE A 124 -15.43 3.26 -28.85
N GLU A 125 -15.22 3.98 -29.96
CA GLU A 125 -16.03 3.81 -31.18
C GLU A 125 -16.00 2.40 -31.73
N LYS A 126 -14.82 1.80 -31.80
CA LYS A 126 -14.63 0.40 -32.22
C LYS A 126 -15.36 -0.56 -31.29
N THR A 127 -15.29 -0.32 -29.98
CA THR A 127 -15.98 -1.14 -28.97
C THR A 127 -17.50 -1.03 -29.13
N ILE A 128 -18.05 0.17 -29.31
CA ILE A 128 -19.48 0.41 -29.58
C ILE A 128 -19.93 -0.34 -30.85
N SER A 129 -19.15 -0.24 -31.94
CA SER A 129 -19.42 -0.94 -33.19
C SER A 129 -19.44 -2.46 -33.02
N ASN A 130 -18.47 -3.01 -32.29
CA ASN A 130 -18.37 -4.43 -32.01
C ASN A 130 -19.53 -4.92 -31.14
N LEU A 131 -19.88 -4.19 -30.09
CA LEU A 131 -21.03 -4.51 -29.23
C LEU A 131 -22.34 -4.55 -30.03
N LYS A 132 -22.54 -3.58 -30.96
CA LYS A 132 -23.72 -3.58 -31.84
C LYS A 132 -23.82 -4.85 -32.67
N LYS A 133 -22.70 -5.31 -33.27
CA LYS A 133 -22.66 -6.56 -34.08
C LYS A 133 -22.93 -7.78 -33.20
N VAL A 134 -22.31 -7.87 -32.01
CA VAL A 134 -22.49 -8.99 -31.09
C VAL A 134 -23.93 -9.07 -30.58
N VAL A 135 -24.57 -7.93 -30.28
CA VAL A 135 -25.99 -7.89 -29.90
C VAL A 135 -26.84 -8.45 -31.02
N ALA A 136 -26.66 -8.04 -32.27
CA ALA A 136 -27.43 -8.55 -33.41
C ALA A 136 -27.29 -10.08 -33.57
N ILE A 137 -26.08 -10.61 -33.51
CA ILE A 137 -25.82 -12.07 -33.59
C ILE A 137 -26.49 -12.83 -32.45
N ILE A 138 -26.43 -12.29 -31.19
CA ILE A 138 -27.08 -12.97 -30.05
C ILE A 138 -28.60 -12.95 -30.18
N ASP A 139 -29.16 -11.89 -30.68
CA ASP A 139 -30.63 -11.81 -30.87
C ASP A 139 -31.10 -12.74 -32.00
N GLU A 140 -30.35 -12.82 -33.10
CA GLU A 140 -30.69 -13.61 -34.27
C GLU A 140 -30.50 -15.11 -34.05
N ASP A 141 -29.30 -15.53 -33.60
CA ASP A 141 -28.92 -16.95 -33.52
C ASP A 141 -29.17 -17.58 -32.16
N TYR A 142 -29.20 -16.78 -31.06
CA TYR A 142 -29.28 -17.28 -29.68
C TYR A 142 -30.51 -16.75 -28.92
N HIS A 143 -31.49 -16.19 -29.60
CA HIS A 143 -32.73 -15.70 -28.99
C HIS A 143 -32.53 -14.76 -27.79
N GLY A 144 -31.53 -13.87 -27.88
CA GLY A 144 -31.23 -12.86 -26.87
C GLY A 144 -30.39 -13.34 -25.69
N THR A 145 -29.95 -14.62 -25.66
CA THR A 145 -29.18 -15.17 -24.55
C THR A 145 -28.16 -16.19 -25.04
N ILE A 146 -26.89 -16.00 -24.74
CA ILE A 146 -25.84 -16.96 -25.04
C ILE A 146 -25.33 -17.60 -23.74
N ILE A 147 -25.14 -18.93 -23.75
CA ILE A 147 -24.74 -19.73 -22.58
C ILE A 147 -23.34 -20.36 -22.76
N ALA A 148 -22.83 -20.97 -21.69
CA ALA A 148 -21.49 -21.58 -21.69
C ALA A 148 -21.34 -22.67 -22.77
N ASP A 149 -22.38 -23.50 -23.00
CA ASP A 149 -22.37 -24.57 -24.02
C ASP A 149 -22.26 -24.02 -25.45
N ASP A 150 -22.92 -22.89 -25.72
CA ASP A 150 -22.82 -22.23 -27.03
C ASP A 150 -21.42 -21.74 -27.32
N ILE A 151 -20.78 -21.08 -26.33
CA ILE A 151 -19.40 -20.63 -26.43
C ILE A 151 -18.43 -21.80 -26.63
N GLU A 152 -18.69 -22.94 -25.97
CA GLU A 152 -17.88 -24.15 -26.14
C GLU A 152 -18.04 -24.75 -27.55
N LYS A 153 -19.24 -24.80 -28.10
CA LYS A 153 -19.52 -25.24 -29.48
C LYS A 153 -18.82 -24.32 -30.48
N ILE A 154 -19.03 -23.00 -30.37
CA ILE A 154 -18.36 -22.00 -31.22
C ILE A 154 -16.84 -22.19 -31.19
N GLY A 155 -16.29 -22.48 -30.00
CA GLY A 155 -14.84 -22.68 -29.81
C GLY A 155 -14.29 -23.96 -30.44
N LYS A 156 -15.02 -25.08 -30.33
CA LYS A 156 -14.57 -26.42 -30.76
C LYS A 156 -14.91 -26.74 -32.22
N ASP A 157 -16.12 -26.49 -32.62
CA ASP A 157 -16.69 -27.06 -33.85
C ASP A 157 -16.62 -26.11 -35.05
N LYS A 158 -16.08 -24.90 -34.90
CA LYS A 158 -16.02 -23.88 -35.96
C LYS A 158 -17.37 -23.53 -36.62
N VAL A 159 -18.47 -23.73 -35.91
CA VAL A 159 -19.86 -23.44 -36.34
C VAL A 159 -20.18 -21.95 -36.24
N TYR A 160 -19.24 -21.07 -36.50
CA TYR A 160 -19.42 -19.63 -36.39
C TYR A 160 -19.49 -19.04 -37.81
N GLU A 161 -20.65 -18.52 -38.21
CA GLU A 161 -20.90 -18.08 -39.59
C GLU A 161 -20.70 -16.57 -39.83
N HIS A 162 -20.40 -15.77 -38.75
CA HIS A 162 -20.27 -14.30 -38.83
C HIS A 162 -18.83 -13.79 -38.89
N ASP A 163 -17.87 -14.60 -39.35
CA ASP A 163 -16.44 -14.20 -39.37
C ASP A 163 -16.15 -12.96 -40.26
N ASP A 164 -17.02 -12.68 -41.22
CA ASP A 164 -16.94 -11.48 -42.07
C ASP A 164 -17.37 -10.20 -41.33
N GLU A 165 -18.27 -10.32 -40.37
CA GLU A 165 -18.76 -9.19 -39.56
C GLU A 165 -17.88 -8.94 -38.33
N ILE A 166 -17.57 -10.01 -37.59
CA ILE A 166 -16.72 -10.00 -36.41
C ILE A 166 -16.01 -11.36 -36.27
N LYS A 167 -14.69 -11.35 -36.12
CA LYS A 167 -13.93 -12.58 -35.98
C LYS A 167 -14.37 -13.39 -34.76
N ARG A 168 -14.51 -14.72 -34.92
CA ARG A 168 -14.90 -15.67 -33.87
C ARG A 168 -14.19 -15.44 -32.53
N THR A 169 -12.85 -15.28 -32.57
CA THR A 169 -12.06 -15.06 -31.37
C THR A 169 -12.42 -13.76 -30.64
N ASN A 170 -12.78 -12.72 -31.42
CA ASN A 170 -13.19 -11.44 -30.88
C ASN A 170 -14.61 -11.51 -30.31
N PHE A 171 -15.52 -12.21 -31.00
CA PHE A 171 -16.88 -12.47 -30.50
C PHE A 171 -16.84 -13.16 -29.13
N ILE A 172 -16.11 -14.30 -29.03
CA ILE A 172 -15.94 -15.01 -27.75
C ILE A 172 -15.34 -14.10 -26.68
N ALA A 173 -14.31 -13.33 -27.03
CA ALA A 173 -13.65 -12.42 -26.07
C ALA A 173 -14.62 -11.36 -25.53
N ILE A 174 -15.49 -10.78 -26.38
CA ILE A 174 -16.50 -9.78 -25.96
C ILE A 174 -17.55 -10.41 -25.04
N ILE A 175 -18.01 -11.62 -25.34
CA ILE A 175 -18.96 -12.34 -24.46
C ILE A 175 -18.34 -12.57 -23.07
N LEU A 176 -17.08 -13.00 -23.05
CA LEU A 176 -16.35 -13.22 -21.79
C LEU A 176 -16.12 -11.93 -21.01
N ASP A 177 -15.80 -10.84 -21.70
CA ASP A 177 -15.65 -9.52 -21.07
C ASP A 177 -16.99 -9.07 -20.48
N ALA A 178 -18.10 -9.14 -21.25
CA ALA A 178 -19.43 -8.76 -20.82
C ALA A 178 -19.95 -9.57 -19.62
N TYR A 179 -19.54 -10.84 -19.50
CA TYR A 179 -19.91 -11.66 -18.34
C TYR A 179 -19.35 -11.13 -17.01
N TYR A 180 -18.16 -10.53 -17.06
CA TYR A 180 -17.48 -10.01 -15.86
C TYR A 180 -17.68 -8.52 -15.65
N VAL A 181 -17.97 -7.76 -16.71
CA VAL A 181 -18.21 -6.31 -16.64
C VAL A 181 -19.65 -6.05 -16.21
N ASP A 182 -19.81 -5.26 -15.16
CA ASP A 182 -21.09 -4.78 -14.67
C ASP A 182 -21.54 -3.54 -15.45
N ARG A 183 -20.66 -2.52 -15.49
CA ARG A 183 -20.93 -1.25 -16.19
C ARG A 183 -19.66 -0.52 -16.57
N PHE A 184 -19.79 0.42 -17.49
CA PHE A 184 -18.82 1.47 -17.79
C PHE A 184 -19.29 2.81 -17.22
N ALA A 185 -18.36 3.61 -16.69
CA ALA A 185 -18.63 4.94 -16.15
C ALA A 185 -17.46 5.89 -16.35
N VAL A 186 -17.71 7.19 -16.17
CA VAL A 186 -16.70 8.17 -15.82
C VAL A 186 -16.86 8.47 -14.35
N ASP A 187 -15.94 7.95 -13.54
CA ASP A 187 -15.99 8.18 -12.09
C ASP A 187 -15.55 9.61 -11.77
N MET A 188 -16.28 10.25 -10.87
CA MET A 188 -16.01 11.57 -10.37
C MET A 188 -15.60 11.49 -8.91
N SER A 189 -14.61 12.28 -8.49
CA SER A 189 -14.28 12.41 -7.08
C SER A 189 -15.42 13.10 -6.32
N GLY A 190 -15.84 12.55 -5.19
CA GLY A 190 -17.12 12.89 -4.54
C GLY A 190 -17.09 13.88 -3.39
N GLU A 191 -15.92 14.40 -2.96
CA GLU A 191 -15.83 15.24 -1.76
C GLU A 191 -14.96 16.48 -1.96
N GLU A 192 -15.42 17.61 -1.41
CA GLU A 192 -14.67 18.86 -1.36
C GLU A 192 -13.73 18.85 -0.15
N VAL A 193 -12.46 19.19 -0.34
CA VAL A 193 -11.43 19.19 0.71
C VAL A 193 -10.99 20.62 0.98
N ALA A 194 -10.95 21.01 2.25
CA ALA A 194 -10.66 22.38 2.71
C ALA A 194 -9.18 22.62 3.07
N GLU A 195 -8.35 21.59 3.12
CA GLU A 195 -6.96 21.63 3.59
C GLU A 195 -5.95 21.33 2.47
N ASP A 196 -4.67 21.53 2.74
CA ASP A 196 -3.59 21.09 1.85
C ASP A 196 -3.66 19.56 1.74
N THR A 197 -3.57 19.07 0.51
CA THR A 197 -3.97 17.70 0.18
C THR A 197 -2.96 17.05 -0.76
N ILE A 198 -2.53 15.85 -0.42
CA ILE A 198 -1.81 14.98 -1.35
C ILE A 198 -2.84 14.36 -2.28
N VAL A 199 -2.69 14.61 -3.57
CA VAL A 199 -3.60 14.13 -4.62
C VAL A 199 -2.85 13.21 -5.55
N THR A 200 -3.46 12.10 -5.89
CA THR A 200 -3.02 11.24 -7.00
C THR A 200 -4.01 11.39 -8.14
N ILE A 201 -3.52 11.81 -9.30
CA ILE A 201 -4.30 11.94 -10.54
C ILE A 201 -4.05 10.76 -11.47
N TYR A 202 -4.99 10.47 -12.37
CA TYR A 202 -4.79 9.46 -13.39
C TYR A 202 -3.74 9.88 -14.42
N LYS A 203 -2.88 8.94 -14.82
CA LYS A 203 -1.87 9.17 -15.85
C LYS A 203 -2.52 9.26 -17.23
N THR A 204 -2.37 10.41 -17.87
CA THR A 204 -2.95 10.70 -19.21
C THR A 204 -1.90 10.81 -20.31
N GLY A 205 -0.61 10.63 -19.99
CA GLY A 205 0.49 10.82 -20.94
C GLY A 205 0.87 12.28 -21.20
N ILE A 206 0.13 13.23 -20.62
CA ILE A 206 0.46 14.66 -20.62
C ILE A 206 1.29 14.94 -19.36
N ASP A 207 2.30 15.80 -19.50
CA ASP A 207 3.06 16.28 -18.33
C ASP A 207 2.13 16.88 -17.28
N THR A 208 2.29 16.51 -16.03
CA THR A 208 1.38 16.85 -14.93
C THR A 208 1.22 18.36 -14.76
N LYS A 209 2.31 19.12 -14.86
CA LYS A 209 2.27 20.59 -14.75
C LYS A 209 1.51 21.21 -15.90
N GLN A 210 1.77 20.76 -17.13
CA GLN A 210 1.06 21.21 -18.31
C GLN A 210 -0.44 20.85 -18.26
N LEU A 211 -0.77 19.65 -17.77
CA LEU A 211 -2.14 19.22 -17.60
C LEU A 211 -2.89 20.12 -16.61
N LEU A 212 -2.30 20.41 -15.45
CA LEU A 212 -2.90 21.27 -14.44
C LEU A 212 -3.06 22.73 -14.93
N GLN A 213 -2.10 23.23 -15.71
CA GLN A 213 -2.19 24.55 -16.31
C GLN A 213 -3.39 24.69 -17.27
N ARG A 214 -3.80 23.64 -17.98
CA ARG A 214 -5.03 23.65 -18.81
C ARG A 214 -6.28 23.96 -17.98
N PHE A 215 -6.28 23.61 -16.70
CA PHE A 215 -7.36 23.90 -15.76
C PHE A 215 -7.16 25.23 -15.00
N GLY A 216 -6.06 25.95 -15.27
CA GLY A 216 -5.71 27.20 -14.59
C GLY A 216 -5.14 26.98 -13.20
N ILE A 217 -4.53 25.81 -12.96
CA ILE A 217 -3.82 25.48 -11.73
C ILE A 217 -2.33 25.58 -12.01
N ASP A 218 -1.68 26.58 -11.41
CA ASP A 218 -0.23 26.71 -11.45
C ASP A 218 0.38 26.02 -10.23
N ILE A 219 1.37 25.15 -10.47
CA ILE A 219 2.02 24.34 -9.45
C ILE A 219 3.54 24.40 -9.57
N LEU A 220 4.22 24.51 -8.44
CA LEU A 220 5.68 24.46 -8.39
C LEU A 220 6.18 23.01 -8.50
N GLU A 221 7.31 22.79 -9.16
CA GLU A 221 7.90 21.45 -9.32
C GLU A 221 8.19 20.75 -7.99
N ASN A 222 8.55 21.52 -6.96
CA ASN A 222 8.78 20.97 -5.62
C ASN A 222 7.49 20.48 -4.92
N LYS A 223 6.32 20.70 -5.49
CA LYS A 223 5.02 20.18 -5.05
C LYS A 223 4.59 18.94 -5.83
N ILE A 224 5.44 18.39 -6.68
CA ILE A 224 5.22 17.18 -7.47
C ILE A 224 6.21 16.11 -7.00
N ILE A 225 5.70 14.93 -6.60
CA ILE A 225 6.54 13.75 -6.28
C ILE A 225 6.87 13.01 -7.56
N ASP A 226 5.85 12.76 -8.38
CA ASP A 226 5.97 12.05 -9.67
C ASP A 226 4.89 12.50 -10.66
N GLU A 227 4.79 11.80 -11.79
CA GLU A 227 3.82 12.10 -12.86
C GLU A 227 2.35 12.10 -12.41
N THR A 228 2.04 11.61 -11.21
CA THR A 228 0.67 11.40 -10.75
C THR A 228 0.41 11.95 -9.35
N THR A 229 1.43 12.05 -8.49
CA THR A 229 1.27 12.40 -7.06
C THR A 229 1.81 13.79 -6.77
N LEU A 230 0.98 14.66 -6.21
CA LEU A 230 1.28 16.07 -6.00
C LEU A 230 0.60 16.61 -4.75
N LEU A 231 1.11 17.76 -4.26
CA LEU A 231 0.52 18.51 -3.16
C LEU A 231 -0.22 19.71 -3.71
N LEU A 232 -1.51 19.80 -3.47
CA LEU A 232 -2.36 20.95 -3.80
C LEU A 232 -2.80 21.67 -2.52
N ASN A 233 -2.77 23.00 -2.56
CA ASN A 233 -3.44 23.78 -1.53
C ASN A 233 -4.97 23.73 -1.72
N SER A 234 -5.71 24.19 -0.70
CA SER A 234 -7.17 24.16 -0.68
C SER A 234 -7.79 24.81 -1.94
N GLY A 235 -7.31 25.97 -2.38
CA GLY A 235 -7.84 26.66 -3.59
C GLY A 235 -7.56 25.91 -4.88
N GLN A 236 -6.37 25.34 -5.01
CA GLN A 236 -6.00 24.50 -6.17
C GLN A 236 -6.83 23.22 -6.21
N MET A 237 -7.02 22.57 -5.05
CA MET A 237 -7.84 21.36 -4.93
C MET A 237 -9.30 21.63 -5.29
N GLN A 238 -9.89 22.72 -4.80
CA GLN A 238 -11.24 23.14 -5.18
C GLN A 238 -11.37 23.43 -6.69
N THR A 239 -10.32 24.00 -7.29
CA THR A 239 -10.31 24.27 -8.74
C THR A 239 -10.27 22.97 -9.53
N LEU A 240 -9.42 22.02 -9.15
CA LEU A 240 -9.34 20.70 -9.76
C LEU A 240 -10.66 19.94 -9.61
N TYR A 241 -11.22 19.92 -8.41
CA TYR A 241 -12.48 19.27 -8.11
C TYR A 241 -13.64 19.81 -8.98
N ARG A 242 -13.73 21.13 -9.15
CA ARG A 242 -14.80 21.75 -9.96
C ARG A 242 -14.60 21.56 -11.47
N LYS A 243 -13.37 21.60 -11.97
CA LYS A 243 -13.09 21.57 -13.42
C LYS A 243 -12.82 20.19 -13.98
N ALA A 244 -12.17 19.34 -13.20
CA ALA A 244 -11.72 18.02 -13.65
C ALA A 244 -11.77 16.94 -12.54
N PRO A 245 -12.93 16.73 -11.89
CA PRO A 245 -13.07 15.72 -10.83
C PRO A 245 -12.75 14.31 -11.33
N TYR A 246 -12.92 14.05 -12.61
CA TYR A 246 -12.60 12.79 -13.28
C TYR A 246 -11.09 12.45 -13.31
N LEU A 247 -10.21 13.44 -13.10
CA LEU A 247 -8.77 13.20 -13.03
C LEU A 247 -8.33 12.69 -11.66
N ILE A 248 -9.08 12.93 -10.60
CA ILE A 248 -8.70 12.59 -9.24
C ILE A 248 -8.91 11.11 -8.98
N SER A 249 -7.81 10.38 -8.79
CA SER A 249 -7.84 8.97 -8.43
C SER A 249 -8.05 8.77 -6.93
N MET A 250 -7.28 9.51 -6.12
CA MET A 250 -7.37 9.51 -4.66
C MET A 250 -6.79 10.79 -4.07
N TYR A 251 -7.11 11.07 -2.81
CA TYR A 251 -6.54 12.18 -2.07
C TYR A 251 -6.57 11.92 -0.56
N VAL A 252 -5.62 12.53 0.17
CA VAL A 252 -5.50 12.49 1.62
C VAL A 252 -5.03 13.85 2.14
N SER A 253 -5.37 14.19 3.38
CA SER A 253 -4.84 15.38 4.04
C SER A 253 -3.33 15.26 4.24
N ASP A 254 -2.58 16.34 3.98
CA ASP A 254 -1.10 16.34 4.07
C ASP A 254 -0.60 16.34 5.51
N PHE A 255 -1.31 16.95 6.45
CA PHE A 255 -0.82 17.13 7.81
C PHE A 255 -1.04 15.89 8.68
N THR A 256 0.06 15.36 9.24
CA THR A 256 0.04 14.24 10.17
C THR A 256 0.59 14.66 11.53
N LYS A 257 -0.16 14.39 12.60
CA LYS A 257 0.30 14.55 13.98
C LYS A 257 0.94 13.27 14.46
N ILE A 258 2.06 13.37 15.17
CA ILE A 258 2.66 12.22 15.87
C ILE A 258 1.82 11.95 17.13
N ASN A 259 1.56 10.68 17.41
CA ASN A 259 0.79 10.28 18.59
C ASN A 259 1.55 10.66 19.87
N ARG A 260 0.89 11.36 20.79
CA ARG A 260 1.50 11.82 22.05
C ARG A 260 1.90 10.68 22.99
N GLU A 261 1.24 9.51 22.91
CA GLU A 261 1.52 8.36 23.80
C GLU A 261 2.92 7.76 23.59
N ASP A 262 3.47 7.84 22.38
CA ASP A 262 4.83 7.35 22.11
C ASP A 262 5.91 8.14 22.87
N ILE A 263 5.52 9.21 23.60
CA ILE A 263 6.43 10.24 24.11
C ILE A 263 6.19 10.62 25.59
N LEU A 264 5.22 10.02 26.29
CA LEU A 264 4.92 10.38 27.67
C LEU A 264 6.12 10.19 28.61
N GLU A 265 6.44 11.27 29.35
CA GLU A 265 7.52 11.34 30.32
C GLU A 265 7.19 10.52 31.57
N GLU A 266 7.64 9.28 31.65
CA GLU A 266 7.87 8.63 32.93
C GLU A 266 9.38 8.52 33.15
N LYS A 267 9.91 9.37 34.01
CA LYS A 267 11.28 9.30 34.51
C LYS A 267 11.44 8.04 35.35
N SER A 268 12.07 7.01 34.85
CA SER A 268 12.57 5.93 35.67
C SER A 268 14.08 6.04 35.84
N SER A 269 14.48 6.34 37.05
CA SER A 269 15.84 6.64 37.48
C SER A 269 16.63 5.37 37.86
N GLN A 270 16.89 4.42 36.98
CA GLN A 270 17.63 3.23 37.39
C GLN A 270 18.73 2.70 36.46
N PHE A 271 19.26 3.47 35.53
CA PHE A 271 20.47 3.09 34.84
C PHE A 271 21.48 4.25 34.82
N HIS A 272 22.21 4.42 35.93
CA HIS A 272 23.25 5.47 36.09
C HIS A 272 24.67 4.99 35.73
N GLU A 273 24.84 3.79 35.18
CA GLU A 273 26.15 3.43 34.65
C GLU A 273 26.26 3.97 33.22
N LYS A 274 27.31 4.76 32.95
CA LYS A 274 27.73 5.11 31.58
C LYS A 274 27.93 3.79 30.84
N ALA A 275 26.90 3.35 30.14
CA ALA A 275 26.99 2.16 29.34
C ALA A 275 28.05 2.41 28.26
N MET A 276 29.09 1.60 28.24
CA MET A 276 30.09 1.62 27.16
C MET A 276 29.88 0.39 26.30
N ILE A 277 29.82 0.59 25.00
CA ILE A 277 29.83 -0.49 24.01
C ILE A 277 31.08 -0.33 23.13
N PRO A 278 31.62 -1.43 22.58
CA PRO A 278 32.75 -1.34 21.66
C PRO A 278 32.45 -0.38 20.50
N ALA A 279 33.46 0.28 19.98
CA ALA A 279 33.29 1.06 18.75
C ALA A 279 32.92 0.16 17.56
N PRO A 280 32.12 0.64 16.59
CA PRO A 280 31.75 -0.14 15.42
C PRO A 280 32.97 -0.42 14.52
N GLU A 281 33.00 -1.58 13.89
CA GLU A 281 34.05 -1.95 12.95
C GLU A 281 33.50 -2.10 11.52
N ARG A 282 32.85 -3.21 11.24
CA ARG A 282 32.33 -3.58 9.89
C ARG A 282 30.89 -4.09 9.92
N GLU A 283 30.18 -3.81 10.99
CA GLU A 283 28.80 -4.24 11.14
C GLU A 283 27.93 -3.65 10.01
N PRO A 284 26.92 -4.39 9.58
CA PRO A 284 25.99 -3.92 8.55
C PRO A 284 25.29 -2.62 8.95
N VAL A 285 24.97 -1.81 7.95
CA VAL A 285 24.25 -0.54 8.14
C VAL A 285 22.76 -0.74 7.91
N VAL A 286 21.97 -0.20 8.81
CA VAL A 286 20.50 -0.11 8.73
C VAL A 286 20.12 1.36 8.56
N GLY A 287 19.16 1.66 7.69
CA GLY A 287 18.61 3.01 7.58
C GLY A 287 17.46 3.23 8.58
N VAL A 288 17.44 4.39 9.21
CA VAL A 288 16.34 4.85 10.07
C VAL A 288 15.84 6.18 9.55
N ILE A 289 14.53 6.28 9.34
CA ILE A 289 13.83 7.52 8.95
C ILE A 289 12.79 7.78 10.04
N ASP A 290 13.01 8.83 10.83
CA ASP A 290 12.23 9.09 12.05
C ASP A 290 12.27 10.58 12.44
N THR A 291 11.94 10.91 13.69
CA THR A 291 12.29 12.19 14.32
C THR A 291 13.81 12.28 14.49
N HIS A 292 14.33 13.25 15.20
CA HIS A 292 15.78 13.49 15.30
C HIS A 292 16.48 12.49 16.22
N PHE A 293 17.83 12.47 16.15
CA PHE A 293 18.69 11.60 16.96
C PHE A 293 19.56 12.44 17.89
N ASP A 294 19.60 12.09 19.18
CA ASP A 294 20.46 12.75 20.17
C ASP A 294 21.88 12.17 20.14
N GLU A 295 22.85 12.96 19.64
CA GLU A 295 24.24 12.56 19.51
C GLU A 295 25.00 12.47 20.86
N ASN A 296 24.36 12.78 22.00
CA ASN A 296 24.97 12.66 23.33
C ASN A 296 24.77 11.28 23.98
N VAL A 297 24.05 10.36 23.33
CA VAL A 297 23.82 9.02 23.87
C VAL A 297 25.08 8.13 23.81
N TYR A 298 25.14 7.10 24.66
CA TYR A 298 26.30 6.23 24.83
C TYR A 298 26.69 5.44 23.56
N PHE A 299 25.79 5.28 22.61
CA PHE A 299 25.98 4.52 21.36
C PHE A 299 26.12 5.43 20.13
N HIS A 300 26.37 6.71 20.31
CA HIS A 300 26.44 7.69 19.20
C HIS A 300 27.45 7.30 18.12
N GLU A 301 28.58 6.68 18.47
CA GLU A 301 29.60 6.22 17.51
C GLU A 301 29.06 5.19 16.48
N TRP A 302 27.94 4.53 16.80
CA TRP A 302 27.25 3.58 15.91
C TRP A 302 26.31 4.25 14.93
N VAL A 303 26.09 5.56 15.03
CA VAL A 303 25.06 6.30 14.30
C VAL A 303 25.66 7.43 13.49
N GLU A 304 25.44 7.36 12.18
CA GLU A 304 25.65 8.49 11.27
C GLU A 304 24.33 9.25 11.16
N TYR A 305 24.27 10.44 11.76
CA TYR A 305 23.02 11.23 11.83
C TYR A 305 23.00 12.37 10.81
N LYS A 306 21.85 12.58 10.17
CA LYS A 306 21.58 13.70 9.27
C LYS A 306 20.20 14.31 9.52
N ASN A 307 20.19 15.60 9.84
CA ASN A 307 18.96 16.40 9.86
C ASN A 307 18.54 16.75 8.41
N MET A 308 17.31 16.41 8.02
CA MET A 308 16.74 16.68 6.70
C MET A 308 15.85 17.92 6.69
N LEU A 309 15.47 18.44 7.85
CA LEU A 309 14.60 19.61 7.95
C LEU A 309 15.37 20.91 7.63
N PRO A 310 14.66 21.94 7.14
CA PRO A 310 15.23 23.28 6.98
C PRO A 310 15.83 23.81 8.28
N ARG A 311 16.94 24.55 8.17
CA ARG A 311 17.67 25.10 9.32
C ARG A 311 16.88 26.11 10.15
N GLU A 312 15.83 26.65 9.56
CA GLU A 312 14.93 27.63 10.16
C GLU A 312 13.94 27.00 11.16
N ILE A 313 13.85 25.66 11.18
CA ILE A 313 13.01 24.93 12.14
C ILE A 313 13.79 24.76 13.44
N ASP A 314 13.36 25.44 14.48
CA ASP A 314 13.91 25.28 15.82
C ASP A 314 13.48 23.93 16.39
N LEU A 315 14.48 23.11 16.77
CA LEU A 315 14.23 21.79 17.34
C LEU A 315 14.24 21.86 18.86
N GLU A 316 13.23 21.27 19.49
CA GLU A 316 13.14 21.11 20.93
C GLU A 316 13.72 19.74 21.35
N ARG A 317 14.08 19.60 22.64
CA ARG A 317 14.63 18.34 23.20
C ARG A 317 13.73 17.12 22.91
N LYS A 318 12.43 17.28 22.97
CA LYS A 318 11.45 16.21 22.69
C LYS A 318 11.45 15.72 21.24
N ASP A 319 11.95 16.54 20.29
CA ASP A 319 12.05 16.14 18.88
C ASP A 319 13.09 15.05 18.65
N TYR A 320 13.96 14.78 19.61
CA TYR A 320 15.00 13.77 19.54
C TYR A 320 14.60 12.44 20.20
N TYR A 321 13.60 12.42 21.07
CA TYR A 321 13.30 11.27 21.91
C TYR A 321 12.88 10.03 21.14
N HIS A 322 11.94 10.16 20.20
CA HIS A 322 11.39 9.00 19.49
C HIS A 322 12.42 8.36 18.55
N GLY A 323 13.08 9.14 17.70
CA GLY A 323 14.10 8.62 16.78
C GLY A 323 15.31 8.01 17.51
N THR A 324 15.72 8.62 18.64
CA THR A 324 16.77 8.04 19.50
C THR A 324 16.35 6.71 20.11
N ALA A 325 15.11 6.61 20.61
CA ALA A 325 14.56 5.39 21.18
C ALA A 325 14.52 4.24 20.16
N VAL A 326 14.00 4.49 18.96
CA VAL A 326 13.96 3.52 17.85
C VAL A 326 15.36 3.06 17.49
N THR A 327 16.30 3.99 17.35
CA THR A 327 17.69 3.70 17.01
C THR A 327 18.39 2.90 18.10
N SER A 328 18.11 3.16 19.39
CA SER A 328 18.69 2.41 20.51
C SER A 328 18.38 0.91 20.46
N ILE A 329 17.18 0.55 20.01
CA ILE A 329 16.80 -0.87 19.84
C ILE A 329 17.61 -1.51 18.71
N ILE A 330 17.79 -0.82 17.58
CA ILE A 330 18.55 -1.36 16.44
C ILE A 330 20.02 -1.57 16.82
N VAL A 331 20.62 -0.60 17.50
CA VAL A 331 22.05 -0.67 17.88
C VAL A 331 22.29 -1.67 19.02
N ASP A 332 21.58 -1.53 20.12
CA ASP A 332 21.93 -2.27 21.38
C ASP A 332 20.69 -2.72 22.18
N GLY A 333 19.56 -2.95 21.50
CA GLY A 333 18.28 -3.34 22.14
C GLY A 333 18.37 -4.50 23.14
N PRO A 334 19.11 -5.60 22.84
CA PRO A 334 19.27 -6.73 23.76
C PRO A 334 19.86 -6.37 25.11
N LYS A 335 20.70 -5.34 25.20
CA LYS A 335 21.29 -4.92 26.47
C LYS A 335 20.25 -4.42 27.46
N GLY A 336 19.33 -3.58 27.00
CA GLY A 336 18.21 -3.10 27.83
C GLY A 336 17.11 -4.13 28.03
N ASN A 337 17.02 -5.12 27.13
CA ASN A 337 15.95 -6.11 27.06
C ASN A 337 16.52 -7.53 26.89
N PRO A 338 17.19 -8.10 27.90
CA PRO A 338 17.90 -9.37 27.76
C PRO A 338 17.01 -10.58 27.39
N THR A 339 15.72 -10.54 27.73
CA THR A 339 14.75 -11.57 27.36
C THR A 339 14.42 -11.55 25.87
N LEU A 340 14.67 -10.43 25.18
CA LEU A 340 14.45 -10.22 23.76
C LEU A 340 15.74 -10.33 22.94
N ASP A 341 16.82 -10.85 23.50
CA ASP A 341 18.06 -11.05 22.77
C ASP A 341 17.81 -11.98 21.56
N ASP A 342 18.01 -11.43 20.38
CA ASP A 342 17.75 -12.09 19.10
C ASP A 342 19.00 -12.76 18.50
N GLY A 343 20.16 -12.62 19.15
CA GLY A 343 21.42 -13.16 18.67
C GLY A 343 21.95 -12.50 17.38
N CYS A 344 21.31 -11.42 16.89
CA CYS A 344 21.71 -10.76 15.64
C CYS A 344 22.96 -9.87 15.79
N GLY A 345 23.44 -9.63 17.00
CA GLY A 345 24.54 -8.69 17.27
C GLY A 345 24.09 -7.24 17.20
N ARG A 346 25.02 -6.34 16.90
CA ARG A 346 24.76 -4.90 16.73
C ARG A 346 24.76 -4.52 15.27
N PHE A 347 24.09 -3.41 14.94
CA PHE A 347 24.05 -2.82 13.61
C PHE A 347 24.46 -1.35 13.68
N ARG A 348 25.24 -0.88 12.71
CA ARG A 348 25.41 0.55 12.48
C ARG A 348 24.11 1.12 11.93
N VAL A 349 23.85 2.38 12.23
CA VAL A 349 22.66 3.07 11.76
C VAL A 349 23.03 4.31 10.99
N ARG A 350 22.40 4.53 9.84
CA ARG A 350 22.34 5.85 9.21
C ARG A 350 20.96 6.41 9.44
N HIS A 351 20.90 7.43 10.33
CA HIS A 351 19.66 8.00 10.83
C HIS A 351 19.36 9.34 10.16
N PHE A 352 18.13 9.49 9.68
CA PHE A 352 17.63 10.71 9.03
C PHE A 352 16.46 11.28 9.80
N GLY A 353 16.65 12.50 10.37
CA GLY A 353 15.59 13.24 11.06
C GLY A 353 14.74 14.01 10.06
N VAL A 354 13.48 13.58 9.88
CA VAL A 354 12.54 14.13 8.87
C VAL A 354 11.28 14.74 9.48
N ALA A 355 11.08 14.60 10.78
CA ALA A 355 9.86 15.00 11.48
C ALA A 355 10.17 15.59 12.86
N THR A 356 9.28 16.46 13.35
CA THR A 356 9.30 16.98 14.71
C THR A 356 8.19 16.34 15.55
N TYR A 357 8.27 16.49 16.85
CA TYR A 357 7.23 16.06 17.79
C TYR A 357 5.83 16.64 17.50
N GLY A 358 5.76 17.88 17.00
CA GLY A 358 4.51 18.57 16.71
C GLY A 358 3.72 18.01 15.53
N GLY A 359 4.35 17.19 14.71
CA GLY A 359 3.80 16.62 13.48
C GLY A 359 4.67 16.89 12.26
N PHE A 360 4.21 16.43 11.12
CA PHE A 360 4.92 16.55 9.85
C PHE A 360 3.95 16.62 8.67
N SER A 361 4.45 17.15 7.54
CA SER A 361 3.80 17.00 6.24
C SER A 361 4.15 15.63 5.66
N SER A 362 3.15 14.79 5.44
CA SER A 362 3.34 13.48 4.80
C SER A 362 4.00 13.61 3.44
N PHE A 363 3.66 14.63 2.68
CA PHE A 363 4.27 14.94 1.40
C PHE A 363 5.78 15.24 1.52
N ALA A 364 6.17 16.07 2.50
CA ALA A 364 7.57 16.38 2.73
C ALA A 364 8.36 15.14 3.13
N VAL A 365 7.81 14.31 4.01
CA VAL A 365 8.42 13.04 4.44
C VAL A 365 8.60 12.09 3.25
N LEU A 366 7.60 11.93 2.39
CA LEU A 366 7.72 11.09 1.18
C LEU A 366 8.85 11.56 0.24
N ARG A 367 8.97 12.87 0.05
CA ARG A 367 10.08 13.44 -0.73
C ARG A 367 11.43 13.14 -0.10
N PHE A 368 11.53 13.31 1.23
CA PHE A 368 12.76 12.95 1.95
C PHE A 368 13.07 11.46 1.83
N ILE A 369 12.09 10.56 1.99
CA ILE A 369 12.28 9.11 1.83
C ILE A 369 12.87 8.81 0.45
N ARG A 370 12.30 9.36 -0.61
CA ARG A 370 12.81 9.15 -1.98
C ARG A 370 14.24 9.66 -2.14
N GLU A 371 14.54 10.86 -1.68
CA GLU A 371 15.87 11.45 -1.74
C GLU A 371 16.89 10.64 -0.92
N ILE A 372 16.51 10.27 0.31
CA ILE A 372 17.36 9.50 1.23
C ILE A 372 17.71 8.15 0.61
N VAL A 373 16.74 7.39 0.14
CA VAL A 373 16.97 6.05 -0.43
C VAL A 373 17.78 6.13 -1.73
N ALA A 374 17.49 7.09 -2.60
CA ALA A 374 18.23 7.30 -3.84
C ALA A 374 19.72 7.58 -3.61
N ASN A 375 20.05 8.32 -2.54
CA ASN A 375 21.41 8.68 -2.19
C ASN A 375 22.12 7.67 -1.26
N ASN A 376 21.44 6.60 -0.82
CA ASN A 376 21.98 5.61 0.12
C ASN A 376 21.66 4.18 -0.35
N GLN A 377 21.99 3.85 -1.60
CA GLN A 377 21.65 2.55 -2.24
C GLN A 377 22.43 1.35 -1.66
N ASP A 378 23.45 1.61 -0.86
CA ASP A 378 24.17 0.63 -0.06
C ASP A 378 23.33 0.04 1.07
N ILE A 379 22.30 0.77 1.54
CA ILE A 379 21.42 0.34 2.61
C ILE A 379 20.23 -0.42 2.01
N LYS A 380 20.05 -1.68 2.44
CA LYS A 380 18.98 -2.55 1.93
C LYS A 380 17.76 -2.63 2.86
N VAL A 381 17.94 -2.37 4.14
CA VAL A 381 16.88 -2.47 5.16
C VAL A 381 16.67 -1.12 5.84
N TRP A 382 15.43 -0.66 5.84
CA TRP A 382 15.01 0.64 6.37
C TRP A 382 13.93 0.47 7.44
N ASN A 383 14.08 1.15 8.57
CA ASN A 383 13.06 1.28 9.59
C ASN A 383 12.31 2.60 9.42
N LEU A 384 10.98 2.53 9.39
CA LEU A 384 10.10 3.69 9.33
C LEU A 384 9.03 3.55 10.41
N SER A 385 9.24 4.25 11.52
CA SER A 385 8.31 4.22 12.67
C SER A 385 7.42 5.47 12.73
N LEU A 386 7.23 6.14 11.60
CA LEU A 386 6.30 7.27 11.43
C LEU A 386 5.04 6.79 10.72
N GLY A 387 3.88 7.21 11.22
CA GLY A 387 2.60 6.84 10.61
C GLY A 387 1.48 7.82 10.94
N SER A 388 0.46 7.84 10.07
CA SER A 388 -0.72 8.67 10.23
C SER A 388 -1.66 8.12 11.32
N PRO A 389 -2.22 8.93 12.20
CA PRO A 389 -3.28 8.54 13.12
C PRO A 389 -4.62 8.30 12.39
N LEU A 390 -4.78 8.76 11.15
CA LEU A 390 -6.00 8.58 10.38
C LEU A 390 -6.08 7.15 9.82
N PRO A 391 -7.25 6.50 9.89
CA PRO A 391 -7.42 5.17 9.34
C PRO A 391 -7.36 5.18 7.80
N VAL A 392 -6.76 4.14 7.22
CA VAL A 392 -6.74 3.97 5.76
C VAL A 392 -8.12 3.63 5.22
N LYS A 393 -8.37 3.98 3.96
CA LYS A 393 -9.64 3.69 3.28
C LYS A 393 -9.65 2.27 2.70
N ASP A 394 -10.86 1.67 2.60
CA ASP A 394 -11.03 0.31 2.08
C ASP A 394 -10.88 0.20 0.56
N SER A 395 -11.11 1.29 -0.13
CA SER A 395 -11.25 1.31 -1.59
C SER A 395 -9.92 1.47 -2.33
N PHE A 396 -8.86 2.00 -1.68
CA PHE A 396 -7.56 2.22 -2.31
C PHE A 396 -6.41 2.21 -1.30
N ILE A 397 -5.18 2.06 -1.80
CA ILE A 397 -3.94 2.21 -1.04
C ILE A 397 -3.61 3.70 -0.93
N SER A 398 -3.13 4.14 0.25
CA SER A 398 -2.73 5.53 0.45
C SER A 398 -1.61 5.96 -0.52
N PRO A 399 -1.55 7.25 -0.89
CA PRO A 399 -0.45 7.77 -1.71
C PRO A 399 0.91 7.49 -1.09
N GLU A 400 1.00 7.57 0.24
CA GLU A 400 2.21 7.29 1.01
C GLU A 400 2.67 5.83 0.84
N ALA A 401 1.76 4.89 0.99
CA ALA A 401 2.05 3.48 0.82
C ALA A 401 2.39 3.13 -0.64
N ALA A 402 1.67 3.71 -1.60
CA ALA A 402 1.93 3.50 -3.02
C ALA A 402 3.33 3.99 -3.44
N GLU A 403 3.75 5.16 -2.92
CA GLU A 403 5.09 5.70 -3.18
C GLU A 403 6.17 4.87 -2.48
N LEU A 404 5.92 4.44 -1.23
CA LEU A 404 6.84 3.56 -0.50
C LEU A 404 7.04 2.23 -1.25
N ASP A 405 5.97 1.63 -1.79
CA ASP A 405 6.03 0.42 -2.60
C ASP A 405 6.81 0.62 -3.90
N ARG A 406 6.71 1.80 -4.51
CA ARG A 406 7.47 2.18 -5.71
C ARG A 406 8.95 2.30 -5.41
N ILE A 407 9.33 3.01 -4.34
CA ILE A 407 10.72 3.17 -3.89
C ILE A 407 11.35 1.80 -3.62
N GLN A 408 10.66 0.92 -2.89
CA GLN A 408 11.15 -0.43 -2.60
C GLN A 408 11.46 -1.25 -3.86
N ARG A 409 10.62 -1.13 -4.88
CA ARG A 409 10.85 -1.81 -6.16
C ARG A 409 11.97 -1.16 -6.98
N GLU A 410 12.05 0.16 -7.00
CA GLU A 410 12.99 0.93 -7.81
C GLU A 410 14.44 0.74 -7.33
N TYR A 411 14.64 0.78 -6.01
CA TYR A 411 15.98 0.74 -5.39
C TYR A 411 16.35 -0.63 -4.79
N ASP A 412 15.48 -1.63 -4.94
CA ASP A 412 15.69 -2.97 -4.37
C ASP A 412 15.99 -2.95 -2.86
N VAL A 413 15.14 -2.27 -2.12
CA VAL A 413 15.19 -2.11 -0.66
C VAL A 413 13.91 -2.64 -0.01
N ILE A 414 13.92 -2.83 1.30
CA ILE A 414 12.73 -3.19 2.07
C ILE A 414 12.57 -2.28 3.28
N PHE A 415 11.35 -1.81 3.49
CA PHE A 415 10.96 -1.07 4.69
C PHE A 415 10.29 -1.97 5.71
N VAL A 416 10.67 -1.79 6.98
CA VAL A 416 9.92 -2.27 8.14
C VAL A 416 9.15 -1.07 8.68
N VAL A 417 7.82 -1.18 8.69
CA VAL A 417 6.92 -0.08 9.02
C VAL A 417 6.13 -0.41 10.28
N ALA A 418 6.05 0.53 11.22
CA ALA A 418 5.21 0.39 12.40
C ALA A 418 3.71 0.39 12.05
N GLY A 419 2.92 -0.47 12.71
CA GLY A 419 1.50 -0.71 12.41
C GLY A 419 0.52 0.37 12.87
N THR A 420 1.02 1.49 13.40
CA THR A 420 0.29 2.62 13.98
C THR A 420 -0.46 2.33 15.29
N ASN A 421 -0.52 3.32 16.16
CA ASN A 421 -1.17 3.23 17.46
C ASN A 421 -2.54 3.90 17.43
N THR A 422 -3.46 3.49 18.30
CA THR A 422 -4.72 4.17 18.55
C THR A 422 -4.44 5.47 19.30
N PRO A 423 -5.07 6.61 18.94
CA PRO A 423 -4.95 7.84 19.73
C PRO A 423 -5.44 7.66 21.17
N ASP A 424 -4.89 8.49 22.08
CA ASP A 424 -5.22 8.53 23.50
C ASP A 424 -6.73 8.45 23.79
N GLY A 425 -7.14 7.50 24.62
CA GLY A 425 -8.51 7.39 25.16
C GLY A 425 -9.53 6.74 24.24
N GLU A 426 -9.19 6.44 23.00
CA GLU A 426 -10.08 5.81 22.04
C GLU A 426 -9.73 4.33 21.83
N ARG A 427 -10.28 3.46 22.68
CA ARG A 427 -10.29 2.02 22.40
C ARG A 427 -11.35 1.72 21.33
N HIS A 428 -11.00 1.84 20.07
CA HIS A 428 -11.83 1.33 18.98
C HIS A 428 -11.20 0.04 18.45
N PRO A 429 -11.68 -1.14 18.86
CA PRO A 429 -11.12 -2.44 18.44
C PRO A 429 -11.19 -2.67 16.94
N GLU A 430 -11.94 -1.85 16.21
CA GLU A 430 -12.10 -1.91 14.76
C GLU A 430 -11.31 -0.81 14.01
N MET A 431 -10.51 0.01 14.71
CA MET A 431 -9.79 1.07 14.04
C MET A 431 -8.71 0.49 13.13
N LYS A 432 -8.76 0.89 11.84
CA LYS A 432 -7.81 0.45 10.84
C LYS A 432 -6.44 1.10 11.01
N ILE A 433 -5.42 0.41 10.52
CA ILE A 433 -4.07 0.96 10.44
C ILE A 433 -4.06 2.30 9.70
N GLY A 434 -3.03 3.12 9.97
CA GLY A 434 -2.81 4.40 9.29
C GLY A 434 -1.74 4.29 8.21
N ALA A 435 -1.70 5.25 7.28
CA ALA A 435 -0.65 5.34 6.27
C ALA A 435 0.73 5.58 6.93
N PRO A 436 1.83 5.01 6.41
CA PRO A 436 1.94 4.14 5.23
C PRO A 436 1.89 2.64 5.56
N ALA A 437 1.31 2.23 6.70
CA ALA A 437 1.24 0.82 7.10
C ALA A 437 0.31 -0.02 6.19
N ASP A 438 -0.39 0.60 5.24
CA ASP A 438 -1.11 -0.07 4.17
C ASP A 438 -0.23 -0.42 2.94
N SER A 439 1.08 -0.18 2.99
CA SER A 439 2.04 -0.62 1.96
C SER A 439 2.00 -2.14 1.79
N LEU A 440 1.88 -2.61 0.56
CA LEU A 440 1.82 -4.04 0.25
C LEU A 440 3.19 -4.72 0.32
N ASN A 441 4.25 -3.99 -0.08
CA ASN A 441 5.60 -4.54 -0.16
C ASN A 441 6.36 -4.41 1.16
N ALA A 442 6.11 -3.38 1.96
CA ALA A 442 6.72 -3.21 3.27
C ALA A 442 6.35 -4.36 4.22
N LEU A 443 7.22 -4.62 5.18
CA LEU A 443 6.95 -5.51 6.29
C LEU A 443 6.35 -4.69 7.44
N VAL A 444 5.04 -4.80 7.62
CA VAL A 444 4.30 -4.03 8.64
C VAL A 444 4.26 -4.81 9.95
N VAL A 445 4.66 -4.15 11.03
CA VAL A 445 4.84 -4.78 12.34
C VAL A 445 3.95 -4.13 13.39
N ASN A 446 3.13 -4.93 14.04
CA ASN A 446 2.33 -4.54 15.19
C ASN A 446 2.98 -4.96 16.51
N SER A 447 2.44 -4.47 17.61
CA SER A 447 2.94 -4.72 18.96
C SER A 447 2.16 -5.84 19.66
N VAL A 448 2.90 -6.65 20.43
CA VAL A 448 2.34 -7.57 21.43
C VAL A 448 2.92 -7.27 22.79
N THR A 449 2.20 -7.70 23.84
CA THR A 449 2.67 -7.68 25.23
C THR A 449 3.81 -8.70 25.45
N MET A 450 4.45 -8.68 26.60
CA MET A 450 5.49 -9.66 26.95
C MET A 450 4.96 -11.10 27.03
N GLU A 451 3.64 -11.28 27.17
CA GLU A 451 2.94 -12.57 27.15
C GLU A 451 2.55 -13.01 25.72
N GLY A 452 2.76 -12.15 24.72
CA GLY A 452 2.46 -12.42 23.31
C GLY A 452 1.00 -12.17 22.91
N GLU A 453 0.25 -11.43 23.73
CA GLU A 453 -1.09 -10.96 23.40
C GLU A 453 -1.04 -9.62 22.65
N SER A 454 -2.03 -9.32 21.81
CA SER A 454 -2.13 -8.04 21.11
C SER A 454 -2.10 -6.87 22.10
N ALA A 455 -1.21 -5.91 21.89
CA ALA A 455 -1.17 -4.70 22.71
C ALA A 455 -2.44 -3.87 22.52
N SER A 456 -2.89 -3.22 23.60
CA SER A 456 -4.21 -2.59 23.68
C SER A 456 -4.42 -1.44 22.69
N TYR A 457 -3.35 -0.82 22.22
CA TYR A 457 -3.33 0.31 21.29
C TYR A 457 -3.16 -0.08 19.83
N THR A 458 -2.98 -1.36 19.53
CA THR A 458 -2.69 -1.80 18.16
C THR A 458 -3.90 -1.71 17.25
N ARG A 459 -3.65 -1.41 15.98
CA ARG A 459 -4.63 -1.35 14.92
C ARG A 459 -4.43 -2.46 13.91
N LYS A 460 -5.46 -2.82 13.16
CA LYS A 460 -5.37 -3.92 12.18
C LYS A 460 -6.06 -3.55 10.85
N GLY A 461 -5.72 -4.31 9.79
CA GLY A 461 -6.43 -4.27 8.52
C GLY A 461 -7.82 -4.91 8.58
N PRO A 462 -8.39 -5.26 7.45
CA PRO A 462 -7.74 -5.47 6.15
C PRO A 462 -7.41 -4.18 5.39
N VAL A 463 -6.41 -4.27 4.52
CA VAL A 463 -6.12 -3.26 3.49
C VAL A 463 -6.76 -3.72 2.19
N LEU A 464 -7.40 -2.82 1.44
CA LEU A 464 -8.20 -3.18 0.26
C LEU A 464 -9.16 -4.35 0.55
N SER A 465 -9.60 -4.46 1.80
CA SER A 465 -10.52 -5.46 2.35
C SER A 465 -10.10 -6.93 2.22
N PHE A 466 -8.93 -7.25 1.67
CA PHE A 466 -8.45 -8.63 1.55
C PHE A 466 -6.95 -8.83 1.81
N PHE A 467 -6.14 -7.78 1.86
CA PHE A 467 -4.77 -7.89 2.34
C PHE A 467 -4.74 -7.75 3.85
N HIS A 468 -4.22 -8.77 4.52
CA HIS A 468 -4.04 -8.72 5.96
C HIS A 468 -2.82 -7.88 6.30
N LYS A 469 -3.01 -6.89 7.16
CA LYS A 469 -1.98 -6.10 7.81
C LYS A 469 -2.32 -5.97 9.29
N PRO A 470 -1.34 -6.03 10.17
CA PRO A 470 0.10 -6.16 9.94
C PRO A 470 0.50 -7.50 9.34
N ASP A 471 1.74 -7.59 8.80
CA ASP A 471 2.32 -8.85 8.34
C ASP A 471 2.80 -9.69 9.53
N LEU A 472 3.31 -9.04 10.59
CA LEU A 472 3.88 -9.65 11.80
C LEU A 472 3.53 -8.82 13.04
N CYS A 473 3.64 -9.48 14.20
CA CYS A 473 3.65 -8.81 15.50
C CYS A 473 4.95 -9.14 16.24
N TYR A 474 5.43 -8.19 17.04
CA TYR A 474 6.58 -8.39 17.90
C TYR A 474 6.43 -7.63 19.22
N TYR A 475 7.29 -7.90 20.17
CA TYR A 475 7.25 -7.29 21.51
C TYR A 475 7.53 -5.79 21.42
N GLY A 476 6.52 -4.96 21.60
CA GLY A 476 6.57 -3.51 21.69
C GLY A 476 6.05 -2.98 23.02
N GLY A 477 5.65 -3.90 23.90
CA GLY A 477 5.15 -3.59 25.24
C GLY A 477 3.69 -3.12 25.28
N ASP A 478 3.14 -3.10 26.49
CA ASP A 478 1.81 -2.56 26.82
C ASP A 478 1.70 -2.26 28.32
N GLY A 479 0.64 -1.56 28.70
CA GLY A 479 0.28 -1.26 30.08
C GLY A 479 1.10 -0.14 30.72
N SER A 480 0.81 0.10 32.00
CA SER A 480 1.36 1.22 32.77
C SER A 480 2.66 0.91 33.51
N ARG A 481 2.97 -0.39 33.71
CA ARG A 481 4.13 -0.82 34.51
C ARG A 481 5.37 -1.00 33.64
N PRO A 482 6.59 -0.70 34.15
CA PRO A 482 7.85 -0.87 33.42
C PRO A 482 8.08 -2.29 32.89
N GLU A 483 7.69 -3.32 33.64
CA GLU A 483 7.89 -4.74 33.30
C GLU A 483 7.11 -5.15 32.03
N GLY A 484 6.05 -4.42 31.70
CA GLY A 484 5.26 -4.62 30.47
C GLY A 484 5.77 -3.82 29.28
N LYS A 485 6.81 -2.99 29.43
CA LYS A 485 7.32 -2.06 28.41
C LYS A 485 8.70 -2.43 27.91
N ILE A 486 9.14 -1.81 26.85
CA ILE A 486 10.48 -1.96 26.26
C ILE A 486 11.41 -0.90 26.82
N ALA A 487 12.57 -1.31 27.30
CA ALA A 487 13.64 -0.40 27.72
C ALA A 487 14.33 0.19 26.47
N VAL A 488 14.36 1.51 26.37
CA VAL A 488 14.94 2.28 25.27
C VAL A 488 15.77 3.44 25.81
N CYS A 489 16.72 3.92 25.05
CA CYS A 489 17.49 5.12 25.37
C CYS A 489 16.95 6.30 24.55
N ILE A 490 16.61 7.41 25.21
CA ILE A 490 16.06 8.62 24.55
C ILE A 490 17.00 9.83 24.60
N ASP A 491 17.95 9.83 25.55
CA ASP A 491 18.92 10.90 25.79
C ASP A 491 20.12 10.37 26.61
N GLU A 492 20.99 11.29 27.01
CA GLU A 492 22.17 10.99 27.82
C GLU A 492 21.87 10.46 29.25
N LEU A 493 20.64 10.63 29.73
CA LEU A 493 20.26 10.27 31.10
C LEU A 493 20.00 8.78 31.29
N GLY A 494 19.95 7.99 30.22
CA GLY A 494 19.87 6.55 30.26
C GLY A 494 18.59 5.96 29.72
N ALA A 495 18.23 4.74 30.20
CA ALA A 495 17.09 4.01 29.70
C ALA A 495 15.77 4.47 30.33
N VAL A 496 14.75 4.54 29.50
CA VAL A 496 13.36 4.72 29.88
C VAL A 496 12.50 3.57 29.33
N TYR A 497 11.31 3.37 29.89
CA TYR A 497 10.41 2.32 29.44
C TYR A 497 9.30 2.88 28.56
N ARG A 498 9.12 2.29 27.38
CA ARG A 498 8.15 2.73 26.38
C ARG A 498 7.33 1.56 25.85
N ALA A 499 6.15 1.86 25.34
CA ALA A 499 5.29 0.92 24.64
C ALA A 499 4.78 1.56 23.34
N GLY A 500 4.74 0.80 22.24
CA GLY A 500 4.29 1.30 20.95
C GLY A 500 4.69 0.36 19.81
N THR A 501 3.96 0.41 18.70
CA THR A 501 4.35 -0.30 17.47
C THR A 501 5.69 0.18 16.94
N SER A 502 6.05 1.45 17.20
CA SER A 502 7.34 2.04 16.90
C SER A 502 8.52 1.33 17.57
N PHE A 503 8.29 0.65 18.70
CA PHE A 503 9.30 -0.10 19.44
C PHE A 503 9.29 -1.59 19.12
N ALA A 504 8.24 -2.09 18.44
CA ALA A 504 8.19 -3.45 17.90
C ALA A 504 8.92 -3.57 16.54
N ALA A 505 8.74 -2.58 15.65
CA ALA A 505 9.31 -2.58 14.31
C ALA A 505 10.84 -2.69 14.29
N PRO A 506 11.63 -1.98 15.13
CA PRO A 506 13.09 -2.08 15.11
C PRO A 506 13.62 -3.48 15.42
N TRP A 507 12.95 -4.29 16.21
CA TRP A 507 13.35 -5.68 16.46
C TRP A 507 13.25 -6.54 15.20
N ILE A 508 12.20 -6.35 14.42
CA ILE A 508 12.05 -7.03 13.13
C ILE A 508 13.04 -6.49 12.11
N THR A 509 13.34 -5.19 12.17
CA THR A 509 14.38 -4.56 11.34
C THR A 509 15.75 -5.22 11.57
N ARG A 510 16.15 -5.49 12.81
CA ARG A 510 17.39 -6.22 13.17
C ARG A 510 17.41 -7.62 12.53
N LYS A 511 16.33 -8.38 12.69
CA LYS A 511 16.21 -9.74 12.13
C LYS A 511 16.27 -9.73 10.60
N LEU A 512 15.57 -8.79 9.98
CA LEU A 512 15.56 -8.64 8.53
C LEU A 512 16.95 -8.24 8.00
N ALA A 513 17.62 -7.30 8.70
CA ALA A 513 18.98 -6.88 8.37
C ALA A 513 19.98 -8.04 8.50
N TYR A 514 19.85 -8.88 9.53
CA TYR A 514 20.67 -10.07 9.68
C TYR A 514 20.47 -11.05 8.51
N LEU A 515 19.23 -11.34 8.15
CA LEU A 515 18.91 -12.26 7.05
C LEU A 515 19.44 -11.75 5.70
N ILE A 516 19.35 -10.45 5.44
CA ILE A 516 19.78 -9.86 4.16
C ILE A 516 21.28 -9.60 4.14
N ASN A 517 21.81 -8.88 5.14
CA ASN A 517 23.17 -8.37 5.09
C ASN A 517 24.22 -9.39 5.60
N VAL A 518 23.84 -10.29 6.53
CA VAL A 518 24.76 -11.30 7.09
C VAL A 518 24.58 -12.64 6.38
N MET A 519 23.35 -13.09 6.19
CA MET A 519 23.07 -14.40 5.56
C MET A 519 22.97 -14.31 4.03
N GLY A 520 22.87 -13.12 3.44
CA GLY A 520 22.87 -12.91 1.99
C GLY A 520 21.57 -13.30 1.28
N PHE A 521 20.42 -13.37 1.98
CA PHE A 521 19.13 -13.63 1.36
C PHE A 521 18.60 -12.40 0.61
N SER A 522 17.82 -12.63 -0.45
CA SER A 522 17.05 -11.54 -1.06
C SER A 522 15.97 -11.05 -0.11
N ARG A 523 15.50 -9.83 -0.31
CA ARG A 523 14.43 -9.23 0.52
C ARG A 523 13.15 -10.07 0.54
N GLU A 524 12.78 -10.68 -0.61
CA GLU A 524 11.59 -11.52 -0.72
C GLU A 524 11.74 -12.80 0.11
N VAL A 525 12.91 -13.44 0.04
CA VAL A 525 13.19 -14.65 0.84
C VAL A 525 13.25 -14.30 2.32
N ALA A 526 13.93 -13.23 2.70
CA ALA A 526 14.02 -12.80 4.09
C ALA A 526 12.63 -12.46 4.68
N LYS A 527 11.80 -11.71 3.92
CA LYS A 527 10.40 -11.43 4.31
C LYS A 527 9.59 -12.72 4.46
N ALA A 528 9.68 -13.64 3.50
CA ALA A 528 8.96 -14.90 3.54
C ALA A 528 9.37 -15.77 4.74
N LEU A 529 10.67 -15.84 5.06
CA LEU A 529 11.18 -16.57 6.22
C LEU A 529 10.65 -16.01 7.53
N LEU A 530 10.64 -14.69 7.70
CA LEU A 530 10.11 -14.05 8.90
C LEU A 530 8.62 -14.33 9.06
N ILE A 531 7.83 -14.21 7.99
CA ILE A 531 6.40 -14.48 8.02
C ILE A 531 6.13 -15.97 8.32
N ASP A 532 6.83 -16.90 7.65
CA ASP A 532 6.65 -18.34 7.85
C ASP A 532 7.03 -18.78 9.27
N SER A 533 8.06 -18.17 9.87
CA SER A 533 8.52 -18.48 11.22
C SER A 533 7.63 -17.93 12.33
N ALA A 534 6.70 -17.03 12.02
CA ALA A 534 5.84 -16.41 13.02
C ALA A 534 5.01 -17.45 13.80
N ALA A 535 4.86 -17.26 15.10
CA ALA A 535 4.01 -18.11 15.93
C ALA A 535 2.54 -17.96 15.56
N LYS A 536 1.73 -19.00 15.82
CA LYS A 536 0.27 -19.01 15.58
C LYS A 536 -0.17 -18.98 14.10
N TRP A 537 0.72 -19.25 13.13
CA TRP A 537 0.30 -19.57 11.77
C TRP A 537 -0.52 -20.87 11.75
N GLY A 538 -1.73 -20.86 11.25
CA GLY A 538 -2.56 -22.05 11.05
C GLY A 538 -3.43 -22.48 12.24
N GLY A 539 -3.67 -21.63 13.21
CA GLY A 539 -4.79 -21.78 14.16
C GLY A 539 -6.12 -21.62 13.41
N ASN A 540 -6.93 -22.67 13.40
CA ASN A 540 -8.29 -22.84 12.87
C ASN A 540 -9.04 -21.56 12.43
N GLY A 541 -8.62 -20.89 11.35
CA GLY A 541 -9.39 -19.88 10.63
C GLY A 541 -9.88 -18.65 11.42
N LYS A 542 -9.60 -18.59 12.71
CA LYS A 542 -9.76 -17.40 13.52
C LYS A 542 -8.36 -16.88 13.81
N ILE A 543 -7.93 -15.88 13.03
CA ILE A 543 -7.00 -14.90 13.56
C ILE A 543 -7.78 -14.32 14.73
N SER A 544 -7.55 -14.85 15.91
CA SER A 544 -8.06 -14.24 17.12
C SER A 544 -7.39 -12.89 17.20
N ASP A 545 -8.16 -11.91 17.15
CA ASP A 545 -8.07 -10.48 17.33
C ASP A 545 -6.68 -9.87 17.55
#